data_89acc45de9f29739fb36734445798ccd
#
_entry.id   89acc45de9f29739fb36734445798ccd
#
_cell.length_a   1.000
_cell.length_b   1.000
_cell.length_c   1.000
_cell.angle_alpha   90.00
_cell.angle_beta   90.00
_cell.angle_gamma   90.00
#
_symmetry.space_group_name_H-M   'P 1'
#
loop_
_entity.id
_entity.type
_entity.pdbx_description
1 polymer ?
#
loop_
_entity_poly.entity_id
_entity_poly.type
_entity_poly.pdbx_seq_one_letter_code
_entity_poly.pdbx_strand_id
1 'polypeptide(L)'
;MKIILFSHVINVGCGMDITHEQADILESTGLLDACTEARFNLHFDKNNYRWLYDRWKHRTNVYLKTYDQTYKEWYEATTELAIQDYVNKNEGEYYICHITHKGASHGPGGHQNWRKYMQYWNIECWKDCVEKLDEGYDTCGASFLNNPPYPFYAGNFYWAKASYLRRCKPMVSPDKVDYQPQFDGQPHHRFDWECWHGSGNPNAYDLHPGPENRWYWPSHMYRDDIITINTNV
;
A
#
# COMPACT_ATOMS: atom_id res chain seq x y z
N MET A 1 16.28 8.75 -9.13
CA MET A 1 15.57 8.83 -7.82
C MET A 1 15.66 7.50 -7.10
N LYS A 2 15.81 7.49 -5.78
CA LYS A 2 15.78 6.27 -4.95
C LYS A 2 14.34 5.91 -4.63
N ILE A 3 13.92 4.66 -4.87
CA ILE A 3 12.58 4.14 -4.56
C ILE A 3 12.70 3.00 -3.56
N ILE A 4 11.91 3.04 -2.49
CA ILE A 4 11.81 1.99 -1.50
C ILE A 4 10.37 1.47 -1.49
N LEU A 5 10.19 0.22 -1.89
CA LEU A 5 8.90 -0.46 -1.84
C LEU A 5 8.71 -1.12 -0.47
N PHE A 6 7.54 -0.94 0.12
CA PHE A 6 7.05 -1.73 1.24
C PHE A 6 5.78 -2.46 0.84
N SER A 7 5.77 -3.77 1.01
CA SER A 7 4.60 -4.61 0.75
C SER A 7 4.14 -5.28 2.04
N HIS A 8 2.86 -5.07 2.38
CA HIS A 8 2.20 -5.78 3.47
C HIS A 8 1.58 -7.06 2.93
N VAL A 9 2.17 -8.21 3.31
CA VAL A 9 1.84 -9.52 2.75
C VAL A 9 1.19 -10.41 3.81
N ILE A 10 -0.04 -10.85 3.55
CA ILE A 10 -0.77 -11.73 4.45
C ILE A 10 -1.19 -13.02 3.75
N ASN A 11 -1.10 -14.15 4.45
CA ASN A 11 -1.54 -15.46 3.95
C ASN A 11 -2.88 -15.85 4.60
N VAL A 12 -3.93 -15.11 4.26
CA VAL A 12 -5.31 -15.37 4.70
C VAL A 12 -6.19 -15.42 3.46
N GLY A 13 -7.13 -16.35 3.41
CA GLY A 13 -8.05 -16.48 2.28
C GLY A 13 -7.31 -16.64 0.96
N CYS A 14 -7.43 -15.66 0.05
CA CYS A 14 -6.73 -15.65 -1.24
C CYS A 14 -5.37 -14.93 -1.21
N GLY A 15 -4.77 -14.72 -0.03
CA GLY A 15 -3.53 -13.95 0.12
C GLY A 15 -2.35 -14.50 -0.69
N MET A 16 -2.25 -15.82 -0.83
CA MET A 16 -1.18 -16.42 -1.66
C MET A 16 -1.36 -16.10 -3.15
N ASP A 17 -2.58 -16.17 -3.67
CA ASP A 17 -2.86 -15.82 -5.07
C ASP A 17 -2.54 -14.35 -5.33
N ILE A 18 -2.86 -13.48 -4.37
CA ILE A 18 -2.51 -12.06 -4.43
C ILE A 18 -1.00 -11.86 -4.42
N THR A 19 -0.26 -12.63 -3.60
CA THR A 19 1.20 -12.56 -3.57
C THR A 19 1.80 -12.91 -4.94
N HIS A 20 1.30 -13.96 -5.58
CA HIS A 20 1.72 -14.33 -6.93
C HIS A 20 1.38 -13.23 -7.95
N GLU A 21 0.14 -12.76 -7.94
CA GLU A 21 -0.33 -11.67 -8.82
C GLU A 21 0.54 -10.42 -8.68
N GLN A 22 0.79 -9.96 -7.44
CA GLN A 22 1.63 -8.78 -7.20
C GLN A 22 3.09 -8.99 -7.59
N ALA A 23 3.66 -10.18 -7.34
CA ALA A 23 5.02 -10.48 -7.76
C ALA A 23 5.17 -10.40 -9.29
N ASP A 24 4.21 -10.93 -10.04
CA ASP A 24 4.19 -10.89 -11.50
C ASP A 24 4.07 -9.44 -12.02
N ILE A 25 3.18 -8.63 -11.43
CA ILE A 25 2.98 -7.23 -11.84
C ILE A 25 4.23 -6.40 -11.51
N LEU A 26 4.82 -6.55 -10.33
CA LEU A 26 6.02 -5.82 -9.91
C LEU A 26 7.21 -6.06 -10.85
N GLU A 27 7.37 -7.29 -11.33
CA GLU A 27 8.42 -7.65 -12.29
C GLU A 27 8.09 -7.16 -13.71
N SER A 28 6.87 -7.43 -14.19
CA SER A 28 6.48 -7.10 -15.59
C SER A 28 6.44 -5.59 -15.84
N THR A 29 6.12 -4.77 -14.84
CA THR A 29 6.13 -3.30 -14.95
C THR A 29 7.50 -2.67 -14.79
N GLY A 30 8.50 -3.47 -14.39
CA GLY A 30 9.86 -3.00 -14.09
C GLY A 30 9.97 -2.20 -12.77
N LEU A 31 8.88 -2.09 -11.98
CA LEU A 31 8.94 -1.39 -10.70
C LEU A 31 9.92 -2.06 -9.74
N LEU A 32 9.94 -3.41 -9.68
CA LEU A 32 10.85 -4.14 -8.81
C LEU A 32 12.33 -3.87 -9.15
N ASP A 33 12.64 -3.71 -10.44
CA ASP A 33 13.99 -3.38 -10.92
C ASP A 33 14.35 -1.92 -10.66
N ALA A 34 13.36 -1.01 -10.68
CA ALA A 34 13.55 0.41 -10.37
C ALA A 34 13.73 0.66 -8.85
N CYS A 35 13.28 -0.25 -7.99
CA CYS A 35 13.44 -0.13 -6.55
C CYS A 35 14.91 -0.27 -6.14
N THR A 36 15.38 0.69 -5.32
CA THR A 36 16.65 0.54 -4.60
C THR A 36 16.53 -0.56 -3.55
N GLU A 37 15.38 -0.64 -2.90
CA GLU A 37 15.03 -1.68 -1.94
C GLU A 37 13.55 -2.03 -2.09
N ALA A 38 13.23 -3.32 -2.07
CA ALA A 38 11.86 -3.85 -2.00
C ALA A 38 11.72 -4.71 -0.75
N ARG A 39 10.92 -4.26 0.21
CA ARG A 39 10.76 -4.83 1.53
C ARG A 39 9.39 -5.47 1.67
N PHE A 40 9.35 -6.78 1.80
CA PHE A 40 8.12 -7.55 1.95
C PHE A 40 7.98 -7.98 3.41
N ASN A 41 6.97 -7.46 4.08
CA ASN A 41 6.59 -7.79 5.44
C ASN A 41 5.60 -8.95 5.41
N LEU A 42 6.09 -10.16 5.67
CA LEU A 42 5.36 -11.41 5.52
C LEU A 42 4.74 -11.80 6.86
N HIS A 43 3.43 -11.91 6.92
CA HIS A 43 2.69 -12.36 8.08
C HIS A 43 2.39 -13.86 7.98
N PHE A 44 2.51 -14.57 9.10
CA PHE A 44 2.38 -16.01 9.25
C PHE A 44 3.61 -16.83 8.85
N ASP A 45 3.45 -18.17 8.80
CA ASP A 45 4.52 -19.14 8.65
C ASP A 45 5.39 -18.88 7.42
N LYS A 46 6.70 -18.73 7.66
CA LYS A 46 7.71 -18.55 6.61
C LYS A 46 7.68 -19.67 5.54
N ASN A 47 7.21 -20.86 5.87
CA ASN A 47 7.15 -21.97 4.93
C ASN A 47 6.17 -21.68 3.77
N ASN A 48 5.12 -20.90 4.03
CA ASN A 48 4.14 -20.51 3.02
C ASN A 48 4.74 -19.59 1.95
N TYR A 49 5.84 -18.91 2.27
CA TYR A 49 6.49 -17.95 1.37
C TYR A 49 7.80 -18.48 0.77
N ARG A 50 8.12 -19.79 0.93
CA ARG A 50 9.36 -20.36 0.43
C ARG A 50 9.57 -20.11 -1.07
N TRP A 51 8.50 -20.21 -1.86
CA TRP A 51 8.52 -19.93 -3.30
C TRP A 51 8.96 -18.50 -3.61
N LEU A 52 8.58 -17.52 -2.77
CA LEU A 52 8.98 -16.12 -2.93
C LEU A 52 10.48 -15.94 -2.66
N TYR A 53 11.02 -16.63 -1.64
CA TYR A 53 12.45 -16.69 -1.41
C TYR A 53 13.18 -17.32 -2.61
N ASP A 54 12.69 -18.43 -3.13
CA ASP A 54 13.29 -19.11 -4.28
C ASP A 54 13.23 -18.26 -5.55
N ARG A 55 12.13 -17.53 -5.77
CA ARG A 55 11.93 -16.62 -6.90
C ARG A 55 12.95 -15.48 -6.89
N TRP A 56 13.19 -14.88 -5.72
CA TRP A 56 13.99 -13.67 -5.61
C TRP A 56 15.36 -13.82 -4.93
N LYS A 57 15.81 -15.05 -4.66
CA LYS A 57 17.11 -15.32 -4.02
C LYS A 57 18.35 -14.74 -4.73
N HIS A 58 18.21 -14.44 -6.02
CA HIS A 58 19.27 -13.81 -6.82
C HIS A 58 19.22 -12.28 -6.83
N ARG A 59 18.17 -11.67 -6.25
CA ARG A 59 18.00 -10.22 -6.19
C ARG A 59 18.64 -9.67 -4.92
N THR A 60 19.52 -8.69 -5.08
CA THR A 60 20.21 -8.03 -3.96
C THR A 60 19.40 -6.89 -3.34
N ASN A 61 18.37 -6.44 -4.03
CA ASN A 61 17.49 -5.36 -3.60
C ASN A 61 16.19 -5.83 -2.93
N VAL A 62 15.94 -7.13 -2.82
CA VAL A 62 14.71 -7.68 -2.22
C VAL A 62 14.99 -8.19 -0.80
N TYR A 63 14.19 -7.74 0.15
CA TYR A 63 14.25 -8.09 1.57
C TYR A 63 12.93 -8.70 2.02
N LEU A 64 12.96 -9.94 2.49
CA LEU A 64 11.81 -10.67 2.99
C LEU A 64 11.93 -10.78 4.51
N LYS A 65 10.99 -10.18 5.25
CA LYS A 65 10.93 -10.21 6.71
C LYS A 65 9.64 -10.85 7.17
N THR A 66 9.74 -11.91 7.97
CA THR A 66 8.58 -12.57 8.58
C THR A 66 8.26 -11.97 9.94
N TYR A 67 6.96 -11.94 10.26
CA TYR A 67 6.42 -11.48 11.54
C TYR A 67 5.54 -12.59 12.12
N ASP A 68 5.73 -12.87 13.40
CA ASP A 68 4.98 -13.90 14.14
C ASP A 68 3.65 -13.40 14.71
N GLN A 69 3.39 -12.06 14.61
CA GLN A 69 2.15 -11.48 15.08
C GLN A 69 0.96 -11.95 14.26
N THR A 70 -0.16 -12.15 14.92
CA THR A 70 -1.39 -12.50 14.24
C THR A 70 -1.91 -11.30 13.44
N TYR A 71 -2.32 -11.54 12.20
CA TYR A 71 -2.92 -10.54 11.33
C TYR A 71 -4.08 -9.79 11.99
N LYS A 72 -4.91 -10.50 12.80
CA LYS A 72 -6.09 -9.91 13.46
C LYS A 72 -5.75 -8.89 14.55
N GLU A 73 -4.55 -8.90 15.06
CA GLU A 73 -4.14 -8.00 16.15
C GLU A 73 -3.42 -6.75 15.61
N TRP A 74 -2.71 -6.89 14.51
CA TRP A 74 -1.80 -5.86 14.02
C TRP A 74 -2.19 -5.26 12.66
N TYR A 75 -2.99 -5.94 11.86
CA TYR A 75 -3.36 -5.51 10.50
C TYR A 75 -2.13 -4.94 9.74
N GLU A 76 -2.27 -3.79 9.11
CA GLU A 76 -1.22 -3.08 8.39
C GLU A 76 -0.19 -2.40 9.30
N ALA A 77 -0.46 -2.27 10.62
CA ALA A 77 0.40 -1.54 11.57
C ALA A 77 1.87 -1.97 11.52
N THR A 78 2.14 -3.26 11.34
CA THR A 78 3.51 -3.78 11.26
C THR A 78 4.30 -3.16 10.11
N THR A 79 3.66 -2.99 8.96
CA THR A 79 4.32 -2.41 7.79
C THR A 79 4.43 -0.91 7.90
N GLU A 80 3.39 -0.23 8.39
CA GLU A 80 3.42 1.22 8.61
C GLU A 80 4.47 1.63 9.65
N LEU A 81 4.58 0.87 10.76
CA LEU A 81 5.65 1.05 11.75
C LEU A 81 7.03 0.83 11.14
N ALA A 82 7.17 -0.16 10.25
CA ALA A 82 8.43 -0.41 9.55
C ALA A 82 8.79 0.73 8.59
N ILE A 83 7.80 1.33 7.93
CA ILE A 83 7.98 2.53 7.10
C ILE A 83 8.42 3.71 7.96
N GLN A 84 7.70 3.99 9.07
CA GLN A 84 8.06 5.08 9.99
C GLN A 84 9.49 4.91 10.56
N ASP A 85 9.84 3.72 11.00
CA ASP A 85 11.18 3.40 11.49
C ASP A 85 12.24 3.61 10.40
N TYR A 86 11.94 3.17 9.17
CA TYR A 86 12.84 3.31 8.03
C TYR A 86 13.10 4.76 7.68
N VAL A 87 12.07 5.59 7.54
CA VAL A 87 12.24 7.00 7.16
C VAL A 87 12.93 7.81 8.25
N ASN A 88 12.74 7.45 9.53
CA ASN A 88 13.41 8.10 10.67
C ASN A 88 14.88 7.72 10.82
N LYS A 89 15.27 6.52 10.36
CA LYS A 89 16.67 6.04 10.43
C LYS A 89 17.50 6.37 9.21
N ASN A 90 16.86 6.65 8.08
CA ASN A 90 17.56 6.92 6.82
C ASN A 90 17.33 8.35 6.38
N GLU A 91 18.42 9.14 6.36
CA GLU A 91 18.39 10.52 5.92
C GLU A 91 18.30 10.63 4.37
N GLY A 92 18.07 11.85 3.90
CA GLY A 92 18.00 12.17 2.48
C GLY A 92 16.60 12.05 1.90
N GLU A 93 16.46 12.34 0.61
CA GLU A 93 15.18 12.28 -0.09
C GLU A 93 15.09 11.02 -0.96
N TYR A 94 13.98 10.33 -0.83
CA TYR A 94 13.61 9.15 -1.61
C TYR A 94 12.10 8.96 -1.54
N TYR A 95 11.59 8.09 -2.39
CA TYR A 95 10.16 7.78 -2.44
C TYR A 95 9.85 6.45 -1.79
N ILE A 96 8.80 6.43 -1.00
CA ILE A 96 8.19 5.23 -0.44
C ILE A 96 7.00 4.85 -1.33
N CYS A 97 6.97 3.61 -1.79
CA CYS A 97 5.81 2.96 -2.37
C CYS A 97 5.27 1.95 -1.36
N HIS A 98 4.03 2.11 -0.93
CA HIS A 98 3.35 1.15 -0.05
C HIS A 98 2.24 0.43 -0.78
N ILE A 99 2.23 -0.90 -0.71
CA ILE A 99 1.19 -1.78 -1.28
C ILE A 99 0.73 -2.81 -0.25
N THR A 100 -0.53 -3.22 -0.36
CA THR A 100 -1.15 -4.18 0.57
C THR A 100 -1.85 -5.33 -0.16
N HIS A 101 -2.23 -6.35 0.59
CA HIS A 101 -3.06 -7.48 0.13
C HIS A 101 -4.55 -7.19 0.29
N LYS A 102 -5.03 -6.05 -0.25
CA LYS A 102 -6.45 -5.67 -0.16
C LYS A 102 -7.36 -6.78 -0.67
N GLY A 103 -8.35 -7.15 0.17
CA GLY A 103 -9.32 -8.18 -0.17
C GLY A 103 -8.88 -9.61 0.12
N ALA A 104 -7.69 -9.85 0.67
CA ALA A 104 -7.20 -11.20 0.96
C ALA A 104 -8.14 -12.01 1.88
N SER A 105 -8.72 -11.38 2.89
CA SER A 105 -9.65 -12.02 3.85
C SER A 105 -11.09 -12.16 3.32
N HIS A 106 -11.39 -11.64 2.13
CA HIS A 106 -12.71 -11.68 1.52
C HIS A 106 -12.70 -12.68 0.35
N GLY A 107 -13.83 -13.32 0.11
CA GLY A 107 -14.01 -14.18 -1.07
C GLY A 107 -14.01 -13.39 -2.40
N PRO A 108 -14.21 -14.09 -3.53
CA PRO A 108 -14.34 -13.46 -4.85
C PRO A 108 -15.42 -12.37 -4.88
N GLY A 109 -15.14 -11.22 -5.49
CA GLY A 109 -16.10 -10.13 -5.62
C GLY A 109 -15.48 -8.74 -5.72
N GLY A 110 -16.24 -7.71 -5.32
CA GLY A 110 -15.86 -6.30 -5.46
C GLY A 110 -14.51 -5.91 -4.87
N HIS A 111 -14.04 -6.61 -3.82
CA HIS A 111 -12.73 -6.36 -3.23
C HIS A 111 -11.57 -6.74 -4.17
N GLN A 112 -11.75 -7.72 -5.07
CA GLN A 112 -10.74 -8.07 -6.07
C GLN A 112 -10.63 -6.97 -7.12
N ASN A 113 -11.76 -6.44 -7.60
CA ASN A 113 -11.76 -5.33 -8.54
C ASN A 113 -11.13 -4.08 -7.93
N TRP A 114 -11.46 -3.81 -6.65
CA TRP A 114 -10.82 -2.71 -5.91
C TRP A 114 -9.30 -2.88 -5.84
N ARG A 115 -8.81 -4.08 -5.47
CA ARG A 115 -7.37 -4.35 -5.45
C ARG A 115 -6.73 -4.14 -6.81
N LYS A 116 -7.31 -4.71 -7.88
CA LYS A 116 -6.79 -4.55 -9.25
C LYS A 116 -6.73 -3.10 -9.69
N TYR A 117 -7.75 -2.31 -9.35
CA TYR A 117 -7.74 -0.88 -9.56
C TYR A 117 -6.58 -0.19 -8.82
N MET A 118 -6.35 -0.51 -7.54
CA MET A 118 -5.23 0.05 -6.78
C MET A 118 -3.87 -0.38 -7.33
N GLN A 119 -3.74 -1.64 -7.74
CA GLN A 119 -2.53 -2.16 -8.37
C GLN A 119 -2.24 -1.44 -9.70
N TYR A 120 -3.25 -1.25 -10.54
CA TYR A 120 -3.09 -0.53 -11.79
C TYR A 120 -2.50 0.86 -11.56
N TRP A 121 -3.16 1.69 -10.76
CA TRP A 121 -2.73 3.08 -10.55
C TRP A 121 -1.43 3.21 -9.75
N ASN A 122 -1.14 2.31 -8.83
CA ASN A 122 0.03 2.44 -7.95
C ASN A 122 1.22 1.58 -8.38
N ILE A 123 1.01 0.47 -9.12
CA ILE A 123 2.08 -0.41 -9.55
C ILE A 123 2.30 -0.31 -11.06
N GLU A 124 1.25 -0.44 -11.89
CA GLU A 124 1.42 -0.38 -13.33
C GLU A 124 1.70 1.05 -13.82
N CYS A 125 1.04 2.05 -13.23
CA CYS A 125 1.28 3.48 -13.49
C CYS A 125 2.31 4.10 -12.53
N TRP A 126 3.25 3.34 -11.97
CA TRP A 126 4.20 3.82 -10.97
C TRP A 126 5.04 5.03 -11.41
N LYS A 127 5.32 5.16 -12.72
CA LYS A 127 6.07 6.30 -13.27
C LYS A 127 5.29 7.60 -13.12
N ASP A 128 3.96 7.56 -13.25
CA ASP A 128 3.11 8.73 -13.06
C ASP A 128 3.14 9.18 -11.57
N CYS A 129 3.14 8.21 -10.63
CA CYS A 129 3.31 8.54 -9.21
C CYS A 129 4.64 9.25 -8.94
N VAL A 130 5.74 8.73 -9.51
CA VAL A 130 7.07 9.35 -9.40
C VAL A 130 7.07 10.77 -9.98
N GLU A 131 6.48 10.97 -11.16
CA GLU A 131 6.36 12.28 -11.79
C GLU A 131 5.65 13.29 -10.88
N LYS A 132 4.51 12.90 -10.29
CA LYS A 132 3.78 13.78 -9.37
C LYS A 132 4.56 14.13 -8.11
N LEU A 133 5.30 13.19 -7.56
CA LEU A 133 6.21 13.49 -6.46
C LEU A 133 7.36 14.43 -6.90
N ASP A 134 7.90 14.27 -8.11
CA ASP A 134 8.91 15.17 -8.68
C ASP A 134 8.35 16.59 -8.92
N GLU A 135 7.06 16.72 -9.30
CA GLU A 135 6.34 18.00 -9.43
C GLU A 135 6.13 18.73 -8.10
N GLY A 136 6.36 18.09 -6.96
CA GLY A 136 6.31 18.74 -5.64
C GLY A 136 5.20 18.25 -4.72
N TYR A 137 4.34 17.34 -5.15
CA TYR A 137 3.37 16.70 -4.25
C TYR A 137 4.07 15.90 -3.15
N ASP A 138 3.48 15.85 -1.96
CA ASP A 138 3.98 15.09 -0.82
C ASP A 138 3.65 13.60 -0.95
N THR A 139 2.45 13.32 -1.47
CA THR A 139 1.92 11.97 -1.67
C THR A 139 1.21 11.84 -3.01
N CYS A 140 1.15 10.61 -3.53
CA CYS A 140 0.44 10.28 -4.77
C CYS A 140 -0.17 8.88 -4.65
N GLY A 141 -1.29 8.65 -5.29
CA GLY A 141 -1.99 7.37 -5.35
C GLY A 141 -3.33 7.53 -6.03
N ALA A 142 -4.22 6.58 -5.85
CA ALA A 142 -5.57 6.66 -6.39
C ALA A 142 -6.63 6.54 -5.29
N SER A 143 -7.80 7.16 -5.53
CA SER A 143 -8.92 7.18 -4.59
C SER A 143 -8.57 7.82 -3.24
N PHE A 144 -8.08 9.06 -3.30
CA PHE A 144 -7.79 9.86 -2.12
C PHE A 144 -9.06 10.27 -1.40
N LEU A 145 -9.14 10.05 -0.10
CA LEU A 145 -10.29 10.30 0.76
C LEU A 145 -9.94 11.31 1.83
N ASN A 146 -10.77 12.33 1.97
CA ASN A 146 -10.64 13.30 3.05
C ASN A 146 -11.57 12.94 4.21
N ASN A 147 -11.33 11.80 4.85
CA ASN A 147 -12.12 11.26 5.96
C ASN A 147 -11.33 11.32 7.28
N PRO A 148 -12.02 11.50 8.43
CA PRO A 148 -11.36 11.36 9.73
C PRO A 148 -10.91 9.89 9.97
N PRO A 149 -9.83 9.66 10.76
CA PRO A 149 -9.09 10.66 11.53
C PRO A 149 -8.13 11.51 10.69
N TYR A 150 -7.69 11.02 9.52
CA TYR A 150 -6.80 11.71 8.58
C TYR A 150 -7.19 11.39 7.15
N PRO A 151 -6.84 12.25 6.17
CA PRO A 151 -6.99 11.90 4.77
C PRO A 151 -6.12 10.69 4.41
N PHE A 152 -6.54 9.85 3.45
CA PHE A 152 -5.82 8.64 3.08
C PHE A 152 -6.17 8.17 1.67
N TYR A 153 -5.34 7.30 1.10
CA TYR A 153 -5.66 6.58 -0.12
C TYR A 153 -6.40 5.28 0.20
N ALA A 154 -7.58 5.09 -0.39
CA ALA A 154 -8.41 3.93 -0.14
C ALA A 154 -7.65 2.62 -0.45
N GLY A 155 -7.76 1.64 0.45
CA GLY A 155 -7.05 0.36 0.30
C GLY A 155 -5.58 0.39 0.73
N ASN A 156 -5.11 1.53 1.22
CA ASN A 156 -3.76 1.73 1.74
C ASN A 156 -2.64 1.43 0.72
N PHE A 157 -2.87 1.84 -0.54
CA PHE A 157 -1.85 1.90 -1.58
C PHE A 157 -1.48 3.34 -1.79
N TYR A 158 -0.22 3.71 -1.58
CA TYR A 158 0.22 5.08 -1.75
C TYR A 158 1.70 5.19 -2.09
N TRP A 159 2.05 6.34 -2.66
CA TRP A 159 3.41 6.82 -2.83
C TRP A 159 3.59 8.05 -1.97
N ALA A 160 4.76 8.23 -1.36
CA ALA A 160 5.06 9.38 -0.53
C ALA A 160 6.54 9.75 -0.54
N LYS A 161 6.83 11.03 -0.36
CA LYS A 161 8.19 11.51 -0.08
C LYS A 161 8.63 11.12 1.32
N ALA A 162 9.88 10.68 1.48
CA ALA A 162 10.44 10.37 2.79
C ALA A 162 10.44 11.60 3.72
N SER A 163 10.77 12.78 3.19
CA SER A 163 10.73 14.05 3.93
C SER A 163 9.34 14.38 4.46
N TYR A 164 8.29 14.05 3.72
CA TYR A 164 6.91 14.20 4.19
C TYR A 164 6.59 13.21 5.31
N LEU A 165 6.87 11.91 5.12
CA LEU A 165 6.54 10.88 6.11
C LEU A 165 7.24 11.10 7.47
N ARG A 166 8.42 11.73 7.48
CA ARG A 166 9.09 12.14 8.72
C ARG A 166 8.32 13.21 9.50
N ARG A 167 7.41 13.95 8.85
CA ARG A 167 6.54 14.96 9.49
C ARG A 167 5.24 14.37 10.00
N CYS A 168 4.90 13.14 9.61
CA CYS A 168 3.72 12.45 10.11
C CYS A 168 3.82 12.20 11.61
N LYS A 169 2.65 12.09 12.26
CA LYS A 169 2.59 11.84 13.70
C LYS A 169 3.27 10.52 14.06
N PRO A 170 3.96 10.43 15.20
CA PRO A 170 4.48 9.16 15.68
C PRO A 170 3.34 8.16 15.87
N MET A 171 3.50 6.97 15.29
CA MET A 171 2.56 5.87 15.50
C MET A 171 2.79 5.20 16.86
N VAL A 172 1.70 4.80 17.49
CA VAL A 172 1.74 3.95 18.67
C VAL A 172 1.66 2.50 18.24
N SER A 173 2.60 1.69 18.72
CA SER A 173 2.59 0.25 18.45
C SER A 173 1.37 -0.42 19.10
N PRO A 174 0.73 -1.40 18.40
CA PRO A 174 -0.47 -2.08 18.91
C PRO A 174 -0.34 -2.69 20.32
N ASP A 175 0.86 -3.14 20.71
CA ASP A 175 1.15 -3.69 22.03
C ASP A 175 1.14 -2.65 23.17
N LYS A 176 1.10 -1.36 22.83
CA LYS A 176 1.07 -0.23 23.77
C LYS A 176 -0.28 0.45 23.87
N VAL A 177 -1.28 -0.06 23.20
CA VAL A 177 -2.62 0.52 23.14
C VAL A 177 -3.61 -0.39 23.84
N ASP A 178 -4.38 0.16 24.78
CA ASP A 178 -5.53 -0.55 25.36
C ASP A 178 -6.60 -0.74 24.26
N TYR A 179 -6.77 -2.00 23.90
CA TYR A 179 -7.59 -2.42 22.80
C TYR A 179 -9.08 -2.36 23.17
N GLN A 180 -9.79 -1.37 22.66
CA GLN A 180 -11.24 -1.29 22.82
C GLN A 180 -11.93 -1.59 21.46
N PRO A 181 -12.77 -2.63 21.37
CA PRO A 181 -13.53 -2.90 20.17
C PRO A 181 -14.54 -1.77 19.88
N GLN A 182 -14.59 -1.29 18.64
CA GLN A 182 -15.64 -0.38 18.19
C GLN A 182 -16.94 -1.10 17.85
N PHE A 183 -17.99 -0.32 17.53
CA PHE A 183 -19.37 -0.73 17.27
C PHE A 183 -19.52 -1.86 16.24
N ASP A 184 -18.57 -2.04 15.33
CA ASP A 184 -18.54 -3.08 14.31
C ASP A 184 -17.64 -4.28 14.66
N GLY A 185 -17.14 -4.33 15.90
CA GLY A 185 -16.18 -5.34 16.34
C GLY A 185 -14.76 -5.16 15.78
N GLN A 186 -14.50 -4.05 15.07
CA GLN A 186 -13.15 -3.70 14.59
C GLN A 186 -12.41 -2.88 15.66
N PRO A 187 -11.11 -3.08 15.79
CA PRO A 187 -10.30 -2.28 16.72
C PRO A 187 -10.29 -0.81 16.32
N HIS A 188 -10.47 0.06 17.29
CA HIS A 188 -10.50 1.51 17.11
C HIS A 188 -9.27 2.04 16.36
N HIS A 189 -8.12 1.41 16.55
CA HIS A 189 -6.82 1.87 16.06
C HIS A 189 -6.47 1.39 14.64
N ARG A 190 -7.26 0.50 14.03
CA ARG A 190 -7.00 0.04 12.67
C ARG A 190 -6.94 1.19 11.68
N PHE A 191 -7.91 2.08 11.74
CA PHE A 191 -7.95 3.25 10.85
C PHE A 191 -6.86 4.28 11.16
N ASP A 192 -6.39 4.36 12.40
CA ASP A 192 -5.26 5.24 12.75
C ASP A 192 -3.98 4.80 12.02
N TRP A 193 -3.76 3.50 11.88
CA TRP A 193 -2.63 2.98 11.11
C TRP A 193 -2.85 3.06 9.60
N GLU A 194 -4.04 2.65 9.12
CA GLU A 194 -4.39 2.72 7.71
C GLU A 194 -4.32 4.16 7.17
N CYS A 195 -4.68 5.16 8.00
CA CYS A 195 -4.68 6.56 7.64
C CYS A 195 -3.40 7.32 8.09
N TRP A 196 -2.42 6.64 8.67
CA TRP A 196 -1.23 7.29 9.25
C TRP A 196 -0.51 8.22 8.27
N HIS A 197 -0.35 7.79 7.03
CA HIS A 197 0.33 8.57 6.00
C HIS A 197 -0.38 9.90 5.65
N GLY A 198 -1.60 10.12 6.11
CA GLY A 198 -2.31 11.40 6.02
C GLY A 198 -2.13 12.32 7.23
N SER A 199 -1.53 11.84 8.33
CA SER A 199 -1.46 12.57 9.60
C SER A 199 -0.60 13.84 9.56
N GLY A 200 0.25 13.99 8.54
CA GLY A 200 1.05 15.18 8.27
C GLY A 200 0.35 16.23 7.40
N ASN A 201 -0.92 16.01 7.04
CA ASN A 201 -1.69 16.88 6.13
C ASN A 201 -0.97 17.09 4.78
N PRO A 202 -0.91 16.05 3.91
CA PRO A 202 -0.13 16.10 2.69
C PRO A 202 -0.69 17.06 1.63
N ASN A 203 0.20 17.66 0.84
CA ASN A 203 -0.15 18.10 -0.51
C ASN A 203 -0.27 16.83 -1.38
N ALA A 204 -1.48 16.29 -1.47
CA ALA A 204 -1.75 14.99 -2.09
C ALA A 204 -2.17 15.13 -3.55
N TYR A 205 -1.72 14.21 -4.40
CA TYR A 205 -2.22 14.06 -5.76
C TYR A 205 -3.03 12.77 -5.91
N ASP A 206 -4.26 12.90 -6.36
CA ASP A 206 -5.13 11.76 -6.67
C ASP A 206 -5.06 11.45 -8.17
N LEU A 207 -4.40 10.36 -8.55
CA LEU A 207 -4.30 9.93 -9.95
C LEU A 207 -5.67 9.61 -10.55
N HIS A 208 -6.58 9.12 -9.73
CA HIS A 208 -7.94 8.80 -10.12
C HIS A 208 -8.85 8.72 -8.89
N PRO A 209 -9.97 9.47 -8.86
CA PRO A 209 -10.82 9.58 -7.67
C PRO A 209 -11.58 8.29 -7.28
N GLY A 210 -11.51 7.26 -8.12
CA GLY A 210 -12.29 6.05 -7.94
C GLY A 210 -13.76 6.20 -8.36
N PRO A 211 -14.58 5.16 -8.19
CA PRO A 211 -16.00 5.21 -8.52
C PRO A 211 -16.77 6.08 -7.52
N GLU A 212 -17.82 6.78 -7.98
CA GLU A 212 -18.74 7.54 -7.11
C GLU A 212 -19.36 6.64 -6.05
N ASN A 213 -19.80 5.43 -6.47
CA ASN A 213 -20.26 4.41 -5.54
C ASN A 213 -19.11 3.50 -5.13
N ARG A 214 -18.52 3.76 -3.99
CA ARG A 214 -17.36 3.03 -3.44
C ARG A 214 -17.63 1.58 -3.02
N TRP A 215 -18.87 1.15 -3.03
CA TRP A 215 -19.26 -0.25 -2.86
C TRP A 215 -19.24 -1.03 -4.18
N TYR A 216 -19.18 -0.31 -5.31
CA TYR A 216 -19.14 -0.90 -6.64
C TYR A 216 -17.86 -0.52 -7.36
N TRP A 217 -16.93 -1.45 -7.47
CA TRP A 217 -15.69 -1.31 -8.20
C TRP A 217 -15.85 -2.03 -9.55
N PRO A 218 -15.94 -1.30 -10.66
CA PRO A 218 -16.03 -1.91 -11.97
C PRO A 218 -14.80 -2.74 -12.26
N SER A 219 -14.94 -3.78 -13.09
CA SER A 219 -13.84 -4.67 -13.44
C SER A 219 -12.74 -3.99 -14.28
N HIS A 220 -13.05 -2.82 -14.86
CA HIS A 220 -12.14 -2.06 -15.69
C HIS A 220 -12.26 -0.57 -15.33
N MET A 221 -11.20 0.00 -14.78
CA MET A 221 -11.01 1.44 -14.58
C MET A 221 -9.58 1.79 -14.99
N TYR A 222 -9.25 1.46 -16.24
CA TYR A 222 -7.95 1.71 -16.82
C TYR A 222 -7.90 3.07 -17.52
N ARG A 223 -6.70 3.57 -17.80
CA ARG A 223 -6.49 4.88 -18.44
C ARG A 223 -7.24 5.02 -19.77
N ASP A 224 -7.34 3.95 -20.54
CA ASP A 224 -8.02 3.95 -21.84
C ASP A 224 -9.53 4.17 -21.72
N ASP A 225 -10.16 3.73 -20.63
CA ASP A 225 -11.60 3.95 -20.39
C ASP A 225 -11.90 5.43 -20.06
N ILE A 226 -10.96 6.16 -19.47
CA ILE A 226 -11.10 7.58 -19.11
C ILE A 226 -11.04 8.47 -20.36
N ILE A 227 -10.20 8.13 -21.33
CA ILE A 227 -10.07 8.88 -22.58
C ILE A 227 -11.40 8.85 -23.36
N THR A 228 -12.14 7.76 -23.30
CA THR A 228 -13.43 7.60 -23.98
C THR A 228 -14.55 8.42 -23.34
N ILE A 229 -14.50 8.65 -22.02
CA ILE A 229 -15.51 9.43 -21.30
C ILE A 229 -15.33 10.94 -21.55
N ASN A 230 -14.09 11.43 -21.67
CA ASN A 230 -13.80 12.85 -21.89
C ASN A 230 -13.97 13.32 -23.34
N THR A 231 -14.17 12.42 -24.30
CA THR A 231 -14.41 12.79 -25.71
C THR A 231 -15.90 12.91 -26.06
N ASN A 232 -16.81 12.69 -25.09
CA ASN A 232 -18.27 12.77 -25.27
C ASN A 232 -18.90 13.92 -24.45
N VAL A 233 -18.14 14.97 -24.10
CA VAL A 233 -18.65 16.21 -23.48
C VAL A 233 -18.58 17.36 -24.48
#